data_87126cb02ad5a6f8ebae6c6f9814bb9a
#
_entry.id   87126cb02ad5a6f8ebae6c6f9814bb9a
#
_cell.length_a   1.000
_cell.length_b   1.000
_cell.length_c   1.000
_cell.angle_alpha   90.00
_cell.angle_beta   90.00
_cell.angle_gamma   90.00
#
_symmetry.space_group_name_H-M   'P 1'
#
loop_
_entity.id
_entity.type
_entity.pdbx_description
1 polymer ?
#
loop_
_entity_poly.entity_id
_entity_poly.type
_entity_poly.pdbx_seq_one_letter_code
_entity_poly.pdbx_strand_id
1 'polypeptide(L)'
;KIRGKDCDPIQYIQDLLDGFEQAYVKILEDKEELLQRSSFLQNLKSRYVAMNTQQYSMLLSASYHPSVMRDGAERETLFYSLWKGRNGAEQEIVEREIQDLLNGNIPYFSCSVYGKHLIHNGKEISKEYFSKTAWEVFVEKIEKMSVSDMNVQKEYIRMAIELFSGNRCNYENHVYSMDDKKWKERRNQLEKVTIEQVESRILRHAIWNREKTQVNWLTTQLSDQNGANWRLLPMNHYLYSGLAGMLLLFYELKTAKRPQATKVYDTLKNEMFTYTEKGIHSFKDLDSSKTGLYEGEGSIVYVYLCLYKRSN
;
A
#
# COMPACT_ATOMS: atom_id res chain seq x y z
N LYS A 1 -3.38 -5.22 -25.20
CA LYS A 1 -3.33 -5.29 -26.69
C LYS A 1 -4.73 -5.08 -27.25
N ILE A 2 -4.90 -4.10 -28.13
CA ILE A 2 -6.15 -3.90 -28.88
C ILE A 2 -5.92 -4.46 -30.29
N ARG A 3 -6.72 -5.45 -30.70
CA ARG A 3 -6.61 -6.14 -32.00
C ARG A 3 -5.16 -6.62 -32.32
N GLY A 4 -4.45 -7.14 -31.30
CA GLY A 4 -3.08 -7.65 -31.46
C GLY A 4 -1.98 -6.59 -31.46
N LYS A 5 -2.29 -5.29 -31.45
CA LYS A 5 -1.31 -4.21 -31.36
C LYS A 5 -1.14 -3.74 -29.92
N ASP A 6 0.08 -3.44 -29.53
CA ASP A 6 0.35 -2.81 -28.25
C ASP A 6 -0.26 -1.42 -28.23
N CYS A 7 -1.00 -1.12 -27.18
CA CYS A 7 -1.65 0.16 -26.98
C CYS A 7 -1.04 0.81 -25.73
N ASP A 8 -0.64 2.06 -25.84
CA ASP A 8 -0.20 2.84 -24.69
C ASP A 8 -1.41 3.48 -24.02
N PRO A 9 -1.72 3.10 -22.75
CA PRO A 9 -2.90 3.61 -22.05
C PRO A 9 -2.85 5.11 -21.80
N ILE A 10 -1.68 5.77 -21.90
CA ILE A 10 -1.57 7.22 -21.73
C ILE A 10 -2.39 7.99 -22.78
N GLN A 11 -2.56 7.42 -23.97
CA GLN A 11 -3.37 8.03 -25.04
C GLN A 11 -4.84 8.09 -24.69
N TYR A 12 -5.30 7.28 -23.75
CA TYR A 12 -6.71 7.16 -23.32
C TYR A 12 -6.91 7.62 -21.87
N ILE A 13 -5.90 8.29 -21.27
CA ILE A 13 -5.95 8.67 -19.86
C ILE A 13 -7.15 9.55 -19.54
N GLN A 14 -7.50 10.47 -20.44
CA GLN A 14 -8.63 11.35 -20.23
C GLN A 14 -9.94 10.58 -20.28
N ASP A 15 -10.13 9.71 -21.26
CA ASP A 15 -11.35 8.87 -21.38
C ASP A 15 -11.52 7.96 -20.16
N LEU A 16 -10.43 7.40 -19.63
CA LEU A 16 -10.44 6.58 -18.42
C LEU A 16 -10.84 7.40 -17.18
N LEU A 17 -10.30 8.62 -17.04
CA LEU A 17 -10.63 9.52 -15.93
C LEU A 17 -12.07 10.01 -15.99
N ASP A 18 -12.56 10.32 -17.19
CA ASP A 18 -13.94 10.78 -17.41
C ASP A 18 -14.94 9.65 -17.15
N GLY A 19 -14.64 8.43 -17.61
CA GLY A 19 -15.45 7.25 -17.31
C GLY A 19 -15.48 6.92 -15.82
N PHE A 20 -14.34 7.01 -15.14
CA PHE A 20 -14.26 6.85 -13.68
C PHE A 20 -15.11 7.91 -12.95
N GLU A 21 -14.99 9.18 -13.34
CA GLU A 21 -15.74 10.28 -12.75
C GLU A 21 -17.25 10.08 -12.92
N GLN A 22 -17.70 9.76 -14.13
CA GLN A 22 -19.12 9.50 -14.41
C GLN A 22 -19.67 8.35 -13.54
N ALA A 23 -18.93 7.24 -13.45
CA ALA A 23 -19.32 6.11 -12.60
C ALA A 23 -19.34 6.50 -11.11
N TYR A 24 -18.34 7.26 -10.66
CA TYR A 24 -18.22 7.70 -9.27
C TYR A 24 -19.38 8.65 -8.90
N VAL A 25 -19.68 9.64 -9.75
CA VAL A 25 -20.78 10.59 -9.54
C VAL A 25 -22.11 9.83 -9.50
N LYS A 26 -22.32 8.86 -10.42
CA LYS A 26 -23.54 8.04 -10.42
C LYS A 26 -23.72 7.26 -9.13
N ILE A 27 -22.64 6.69 -8.58
CA ILE A 27 -22.69 6.01 -7.27
C ILE A 27 -23.03 7.01 -6.15
N LEU A 28 -22.49 8.24 -6.19
CA LEU A 28 -22.82 9.28 -5.20
C LEU A 28 -24.30 9.68 -5.24
N GLU A 29 -24.87 9.81 -6.45
CA GLU A 29 -26.29 10.16 -6.64
C GLU A 29 -27.22 9.05 -6.15
N ASP A 30 -26.91 7.79 -6.49
CA ASP A 30 -27.75 6.62 -6.19
C ASP A 30 -27.36 5.92 -4.86
N LYS A 31 -26.61 6.59 -4.01
CA LYS A 31 -26.01 6.00 -2.79
C LYS A 31 -27.03 5.30 -1.90
N GLU A 32 -28.16 5.95 -1.64
CA GLU A 32 -29.22 5.39 -0.81
C GLU A 32 -29.89 4.18 -1.45
N GLU A 33 -30.17 4.26 -2.75
CA GLU A 33 -30.78 3.16 -3.50
C GLU A 33 -29.84 1.94 -3.56
N LEU A 34 -28.53 2.17 -3.74
CA LEU A 34 -27.53 1.11 -3.75
C LEU A 34 -27.45 0.38 -2.40
N LEU A 35 -27.54 1.10 -1.31
CA LEU A 35 -27.54 0.52 0.05
C LEU A 35 -28.83 -0.24 0.35
N GLN A 36 -29.98 0.22 -0.16
CA GLN A 36 -31.28 -0.47 0.02
C GLN A 36 -31.40 -1.75 -0.81
N ARG A 37 -30.81 -1.79 -2.01
CA ARG A 37 -30.85 -2.95 -2.93
C ARG A 37 -29.84 -4.06 -2.60
N SER A 38 -29.41 -4.17 -1.37
CA SER A 38 -28.38 -5.12 -0.94
C SER A 38 -28.75 -6.61 -1.10
N SER A 39 -30.02 -6.94 -1.36
CA SER A 39 -30.49 -8.32 -1.47
C SER A 39 -29.78 -9.15 -2.53
N PHE A 40 -29.29 -8.54 -3.61
CA PHE A 40 -28.52 -9.24 -4.65
C PHE A 40 -27.15 -9.76 -4.16
N LEU A 41 -26.64 -9.23 -3.05
CA LEU A 41 -25.38 -9.65 -2.45
C LEU A 41 -25.51 -10.83 -1.47
N GLN A 42 -26.74 -11.23 -1.12
CA GLN A 42 -26.97 -12.23 -0.05
C GLN A 42 -26.30 -13.57 -0.29
N ASN A 43 -26.21 -13.98 -1.55
CA ASN A 43 -25.62 -15.27 -1.96
C ASN A 43 -24.16 -15.14 -2.39
N LEU A 44 -23.59 -13.94 -2.35
CA LEU A 44 -22.20 -13.73 -2.75
C LEU A 44 -21.23 -14.10 -1.61
N LYS A 45 -20.09 -14.63 -2.01
CA LYS A 45 -18.95 -14.88 -1.13
C LYS A 45 -17.83 -13.92 -1.48
N SER A 46 -17.22 -13.31 -0.48
CA SER A 46 -16.02 -12.51 -0.61
C SER A 46 -14.79 -13.40 -0.37
N ARG A 47 -13.80 -13.31 -1.23
CA ARG A 47 -12.52 -14.00 -1.02
C ARG A 47 -11.74 -13.30 0.11
N TYR A 48 -11.23 -14.08 1.04
CA TYR A 48 -10.23 -13.64 2.00
C TYR A 48 -8.83 -14.05 1.54
N VAL A 49 -7.92 -13.09 1.49
CA VAL A 49 -6.53 -13.32 1.07
C VAL A 49 -5.66 -13.28 2.33
N ALA A 50 -5.34 -14.46 2.89
CA ALA A 50 -4.51 -14.57 4.08
C ALA A 50 -3.05 -14.19 3.77
N MET A 51 -2.57 -14.55 2.58
CA MET A 51 -1.26 -14.18 2.04
C MET A 51 -1.36 -13.94 0.53
N ASN A 52 -0.46 -13.12 -0.03
CA ASN A 52 -0.44 -12.86 -1.46
C ASN A 52 -0.30 -14.18 -2.27
N THR A 53 -1.18 -14.37 -3.24
CA THR A 53 -1.19 -15.57 -4.10
C THR A 53 0.16 -15.85 -4.78
N GLN A 54 0.92 -14.80 -5.12
CA GLN A 54 2.25 -14.93 -5.69
C GLN A 54 3.24 -15.56 -4.69
N GLN A 55 3.13 -15.22 -3.40
CA GLN A 55 3.97 -15.83 -2.35
C GLN A 55 3.67 -17.33 -2.20
N TYR A 56 2.41 -17.73 -2.22
CA TYR A 56 2.05 -19.15 -2.25
C TYR A 56 2.61 -19.86 -3.48
N SER A 57 2.50 -19.23 -4.66
CA SER A 57 3.05 -19.78 -5.90
C SER A 57 4.57 -19.95 -5.83
N MET A 58 5.28 -18.99 -5.23
CA MET A 58 6.74 -19.09 -5.04
C MET A 58 7.10 -20.21 -4.06
N LEU A 59 6.39 -20.34 -2.92
CA LEU A 59 6.60 -21.42 -1.97
C LEU A 59 6.32 -22.78 -2.61
N LEU A 60 5.23 -22.88 -3.37
CA LEU A 60 4.89 -24.10 -4.09
C LEU A 60 5.97 -24.46 -5.13
N SER A 61 6.44 -23.50 -5.90
CA SER A 61 7.53 -23.71 -6.86
C SER A 61 8.83 -24.14 -6.17
N ALA A 62 9.18 -23.49 -5.05
CA ALA A 62 10.35 -23.86 -4.25
C ALA A 62 10.23 -25.28 -3.68
N SER A 63 9.02 -25.74 -3.34
CA SER A 63 8.78 -27.09 -2.82
C SER A 63 9.03 -28.20 -3.82
N TYR A 64 9.08 -27.89 -5.12
CA TYR A 64 9.43 -28.85 -6.19
C TYR A 64 10.92 -28.88 -6.53
N HIS A 65 11.75 -28.09 -5.82
CA HIS A 65 13.19 -28.17 -6.02
C HIS A 65 13.74 -29.54 -5.61
N PRO A 66 14.66 -30.16 -6.38
CA PRO A 66 15.16 -31.52 -6.09
C PRO A 66 15.71 -31.72 -4.68
N SER A 67 16.33 -30.70 -4.08
CA SER A 67 16.84 -30.77 -2.71
C SER A 67 15.73 -30.91 -1.66
N VAL A 68 14.57 -30.32 -1.89
CA VAL A 68 13.40 -30.34 -1.01
C VAL A 68 12.55 -31.59 -1.26
N MET A 69 12.47 -32.04 -2.52
CA MET A 69 11.73 -33.23 -2.90
C MET A 69 12.40 -34.56 -2.52
N ARG A 70 13.64 -34.48 -2.04
CA ARG A 70 14.40 -35.68 -1.60
C ARG A 70 13.74 -36.38 -0.41
N ASP A 71 13.15 -35.61 0.49
CA ASP A 71 12.48 -36.10 1.69
C ASP A 71 11.17 -35.33 1.92
N GLY A 72 10.09 -36.06 2.23
CA GLY A 72 8.79 -35.47 2.54
C GLY A 72 8.82 -34.54 3.74
N ALA A 73 9.67 -34.81 4.74
CA ALA A 73 9.84 -33.96 5.91
C ALA A 73 10.51 -32.62 5.55
N GLU A 74 11.46 -32.62 4.63
CA GLU A 74 12.08 -31.37 4.15
C GLU A 74 11.06 -30.47 3.45
N ARG A 75 10.18 -31.07 2.63
CA ARG A 75 9.11 -30.34 1.95
C ARG A 75 8.09 -29.77 2.93
N GLU A 76 7.71 -30.50 3.95
CA GLU A 76 6.80 -30.05 5.00
C GLU A 76 7.44 -28.91 5.81
N THR A 77 8.71 -29.05 6.18
CA THR A 77 9.48 -28.03 6.91
C THR A 77 9.55 -26.70 6.15
N LEU A 78 9.66 -26.72 4.81
CA LEU A 78 9.60 -25.51 3.99
C LEU A 78 8.30 -24.74 4.24
N PHE A 79 7.16 -25.42 4.30
CA PHE A 79 5.87 -24.77 4.52
C PHE A 79 5.66 -24.31 5.97
N TYR A 80 6.37 -24.85 6.95
CA TYR A 80 6.36 -24.30 8.32
C TYR A 80 6.90 -22.87 8.42
N SER A 81 7.58 -22.37 7.39
CA SER A 81 7.91 -20.95 7.28
C SER A 81 6.68 -20.02 7.32
N LEU A 82 5.48 -20.54 7.02
CA LEU A 82 4.20 -19.81 7.13
C LEU A 82 3.84 -19.43 8.58
N TRP A 83 4.41 -20.11 9.57
CA TRP A 83 4.24 -19.77 10.99
C TRP A 83 5.00 -18.49 11.38
N LYS A 84 5.99 -18.07 10.57
CA LYS A 84 6.80 -16.91 10.87
C LYS A 84 5.95 -15.65 10.88
N GLY A 85 5.87 -14.98 12.04
CA GLY A 85 5.11 -13.73 12.19
C GLY A 85 3.60 -13.91 12.38
N ARG A 86 3.09 -15.14 12.47
CA ARG A 86 1.68 -15.45 12.79
C ARG A 86 1.47 -15.61 14.29
N ASN A 87 0.30 -15.25 14.77
CA ASN A 87 -0.11 -15.44 16.18
C ASN A 87 -0.99 -16.69 16.33
N GLY A 88 -1.22 -17.10 17.59
CA GLY A 88 -1.99 -18.30 17.88
C GLY A 88 -3.45 -18.28 17.37
N ALA A 89 -4.04 -17.10 17.18
CA ALA A 89 -5.39 -16.96 16.62
C ALA A 89 -5.46 -17.33 15.12
N GLU A 90 -4.31 -17.37 14.43
CA GLU A 90 -4.21 -17.76 13.01
C GLU A 90 -3.80 -19.23 12.83
N GLN A 91 -3.69 -20.00 13.91
CA GLN A 91 -3.23 -21.38 13.87
C GLN A 91 -3.98 -22.22 12.84
N GLU A 92 -5.29 -22.24 12.90
CA GLU A 92 -6.11 -23.07 12.01
C GLU A 92 -5.97 -22.65 10.53
N ILE A 93 -5.74 -21.36 10.27
CA ILE A 93 -5.49 -20.87 8.91
C ILE A 93 -4.18 -21.42 8.39
N VAL A 94 -3.09 -21.30 9.17
CA VAL A 94 -1.75 -21.75 8.76
C VAL A 94 -1.74 -23.27 8.54
N GLU A 95 -2.41 -24.04 9.37
CA GLU A 95 -2.55 -25.49 9.18
C GLU A 95 -3.24 -25.83 7.85
N ARG A 96 -4.30 -25.09 7.48
CA ARG A 96 -5.01 -25.27 6.20
C ARG A 96 -4.16 -24.82 5.01
N GLU A 97 -3.42 -23.71 5.17
CA GLU A 97 -2.48 -23.24 4.16
C GLU A 97 -1.41 -24.31 3.84
N ILE A 98 -0.80 -24.88 4.88
CA ILE A 98 0.20 -25.95 4.75
C ILE A 98 -0.42 -27.18 4.06
N GLN A 99 -1.61 -27.57 4.47
CA GLN A 99 -2.28 -28.75 3.92
C GLN A 99 -2.62 -28.59 2.43
N ASP A 100 -3.10 -27.41 2.03
CA ASP A 100 -3.36 -27.12 0.61
C ASP A 100 -2.06 -27.12 -0.21
N LEU A 101 -1.00 -26.50 0.29
CA LEU A 101 0.30 -26.44 -0.41
C LEU A 101 0.96 -27.82 -0.51
N LEU A 102 0.86 -28.68 0.50
CA LEU A 102 1.32 -30.08 0.43
C LEU A 102 0.58 -30.86 -0.65
N ASN A 103 -0.70 -30.56 -0.86
CA ASN A 103 -1.52 -31.16 -1.93
C ASN A 103 -1.31 -30.46 -3.30
N GLY A 104 -0.41 -29.47 -3.41
CA GLY A 104 -0.13 -28.75 -4.65
C GLY A 104 -1.17 -27.68 -4.99
N ASN A 105 -2.02 -27.28 -4.04
CA ASN A 105 -3.07 -26.29 -4.24
C ASN A 105 -2.68 -24.94 -3.65
N ILE A 106 -3.17 -23.88 -4.27
CA ILE A 106 -3.10 -22.53 -3.69
C ILE A 106 -4.24 -22.39 -2.67
N PRO A 107 -3.97 -22.01 -1.40
CA PRO A 107 -4.98 -21.84 -0.38
C PRO A 107 -6.08 -20.86 -0.78
N TYR A 108 -7.33 -21.24 -0.52
CA TYR A 108 -8.50 -20.43 -0.83
C TYR A 108 -9.43 -20.32 0.36
N PHE A 109 -9.53 -19.10 0.88
CA PHE A 109 -10.46 -18.76 1.96
C PHE A 109 -11.53 -17.81 1.45
N SER A 110 -12.71 -17.90 2.06
CA SER A 110 -13.85 -17.02 1.73
C SER A 110 -14.71 -16.72 2.95
N CYS A 111 -15.54 -15.71 2.85
CA CYS A 111 -16.57 -15.39 3.83
C CYS A 111 -17.88 -15.04 3.10
N SER A 112 -19.01 -15.21 3.78
CA SER A 112 -20.27 -14.62 3.32
C SER A 112 -20.20 -13.10 3.41
N VAL A 113 -20.89 -12.39 2.51
CA VAL A 113 -20.92 -10.92 2.53
C VAL A 113 -21.47 -10.37 3.86
N TYR A 114 -22.43 -11.07 4.45
CA TYR A 114 -23.06 -10.68 5.72
C TYR A 114 -22.57 -11.48 6.94
N GLY A 115 -21.61 -12.40 6.74
CA GLY A 115 -21.09 -13.25 7.81
C GLY A 115 -19.70 -12.80 8.28
N LYS A 116 -19.39 -13.11 9.54
CA LYS A 116 -18.07 -12.92 10.16
C LYS A 116 -17.23 -14.21 10.17
N HIS A 117 -17.80 -15.29 9.67
CA HIS A 117 -17.18 -16.62 9.66
C HIS A 117 -16.19 -16.76 8.51
N LEU A 118 -15.12 -17.51 8.74
CA LEU A 118 -14.13 -17.86 7.73
C LEU A 118 -14.42 -19.27 7.19
N ILE A 119 -14.43 -19.39 5.87
CA ILE A 119 -14.70 -20.63 5.15
C ILE A 119 -13.45 -21.03 4.37
N HIS A 120 -13.05 -22.29 4.49
CA HIS A 120 -12.01 -22.93 3.71
C HIS A 120 -12.58 -24.15 2.96
N ASN A 121 -12.43 -24.17 1.62
CA ASN A 121 -12.94 -25.26 0.77
C ASN A 121 -14.40 -25.67 1.08
N GLY A 122 -15.28 -24.68 1.31
CA GLY A 122 -16.70 -24.87 1.58
C GLY A 122 -17.04 -25.26 3.02
N LYS A 123 -16.06 -25.45 3.90
CA LYS A 123 -16.26 -25.75 5.32
C LYS A 123 -15.94 -24.51 6.17
N GLU A 124 -16.81 -24.24 7.14
CA GLU A 124 -16.57 -23.20 8.15
C GLU A 124 -15.43 -23.63 9.07
N ILE A 125 -14.42 -22.77 9.23
CA ILE A 125 -13.27 -23.00 10.09
C ILE A 125 -13.27 -22.09 11.32
N SER A 126 -13.91 -20.90 11.24
CA SER A 126 -14.07 -20.02 12.39
C SER A 126 -15.38 -19.24 12.27
N LYS A 127 -16.14 -19.14 13.38
CA LYS A 127 -17.46 -18.48 13.41
C LYS A 127 -17.40 -16.96 13.45
N GLU A 128 -16.45 -16.41 14.18
CA GLU A 128 -16.29 -14.96 14.38
C GLU A 128 -14.85 -14.52 14.11
N TYR A 129 -14.38 -14.83 12.91
CA TYR A 129 -13.01 -14.47 12.51
C TYR A 129 -12.87 -12.97 12.22
N PHE A 130 -13.87 -12.38 11.54
CA PHE A 130 -13.83 -10.99 11.14
C PHE A 130 -14.53 -10.09 12.19
N SER A 131 -13.90 -8.98 12.56
CA SER A 131 -14.51 -7.96 13.43
C SER A 131 -15.72 -7.30 12.78
N LYS A 132 -15.71 -7.16 11.43
CA LYS A 132 -16.80 -6.60 10.61
C LYS A 132 -17.06 -7.51 9.42
N THR A 133 -18.31 -7.52 8.97
CA THR A 133 -18.72 -8.20 7.74
C THR A 133 -18.23 -7.44 6.50
N ALA A 134 -18.14 -8.12 5.36
CA ALA A 134 -17.82 -7.46 4.10
C ALA A 134 -18.84 -6.38 3.73
N TRP A 135 -20.11 -6.58 4.07
CA TRP A 135 -21.18 -5.60 3.91
C TRP A 135 -20.94 -4.33 4.73
N GLU A 136 -20.64 -4.46 6.03
CA GLU A 136 -20.33 -3.30 6.88
C GLU A 136 -19.16 -2.48 6.33
N VAL A 137 -18.11 -3.16 5.84
CA VAL A 137 -16.96 -2.49 5.20
C VAL A 137 -17.37 -1.79 3.89
N PHE A 138 -18.24 -2.41 3.10
CA PHE A 138 -18.78 -1.81 1.88
C PHE A 138 -19.58 -0.55 2.18
N VAL A 139 -20.53 -0.61 3.14
CA VAL A 139 -21.33 0.54 3.59
C VAL A 139 -20.42 1.69 4.01
N GLU A 140 -19.46 1.43 4.88
CA GLU A 140 -18.50 2.45 5.33
C GLU A 140 -17.73 3.11 4.19
N LYS A 141 -17.37 2.35 3.16
CA LYS A 141 -16.70 2.90 1.96
C LYS A 141 -17.64 3.81 1.16
N ILE A 142 -18.86 3.36 0.92
CA ILE A 142 -19.87 4.14 0.21
C ILE A 142 -20.20 5.43 0.98
N GLU A 143 -20.33 5.36 2.30
CA GLU A 143 -20.56 6.53 3.14
C GLU A 143 -19.44 7.57 3.08
N LYS A 144 -18.20 7.14 2.97
CA LYS A 144 -17.01 8.01 2.90
C LYS A 144 -16.77 8.60 1.51
N MET A 145 -17.44 8.10 0.48
CA MET A 145 -17.31 8.65 -0.87
C MET A 145 -17.68 10.13 -0.92
N SER A 146 -16.85 10.93 -1.59
CA SER A 146 -17.02 12.37 -1.73
C SER A 146 -16.31 12.87 -3.00
N VAL A 147 -16.64 14.07 -3.45
CA VAL A 147 -15.94 14.72 -4.58
C VAL A 147 -14.44 14.88 -4.27
N SER A 148 -14.08 15.15 -3.02
CA SER A 148 -12.67 15.24 -2.61
C SER A 148 -11.96 13.91 -2.75
N ASP A 149 -12.57 12.80 -2.33
CA ASP A 149 -12.01 11.45 -2.51
C ASP A 149 -11.92 11.09 -4.00
N MET A 150 -12.96 11.38 -4.79
CA MET A 150 -12.93 11.17 -6.23
C MET A 150 -11.71 11.83 -6.90
N ASN A 151 -11.41 13.07 -6.54
CA ASN A 151 -10.26 13.78 -7.10
C ASN A 151 -8.93 13.13 -6.72
N VAL A 152 -8.80 12.63 -5.47
CA VAL A 152 -7.61 11.88 -5.03
C VAL A 152 -7.48 10.56 -5.81
N GLN A 153 -8.57 9.83 -5.99
CA GLN A 153 -8.55 8.59 -6.78
C GLN A 153 -8.18 8.85 -8.25
N LYS A 154 -8.67 9.93 -8.85
CA LYS A 154 -8.28 10.35 -10.22
C LYS A 154 -6.79 10.67 -10.31
N GLU A 155 -6.20 11.32 -9.30
CA GLU A 155 -4.75 11.55 -9.26
C GLU A 155 -3.97 10.23 -9.18
N TYR A 156 -4.41 9.25 -8.38
CA TYR A 156 -3.77 7.93 -8.31
C TYR A 156 -3.87 7.16 -9.63
N ILE A 157 -5.03 7.19 -10.29
CA ILE A 157 -5.21 6.57 -11.61
C ILE A 157 -4.25 7.19 -12.62
N ARG A 158 -4.16 8.52 -12.66
CA ARG A 158 -3.24 9.26 -13.54
C ARG A 158 -1.79 8.86 -13.29
N MET A 159 -1.33 8.92 -12.05
CA MET A 159 0.03 8.54 -11.67
C MET A 159 0.36 7.09 -12.06
N ALA A 160 -0.56 6.16 -11.82
CA ALA A 160 -0.34 4.75 -12.16
C ALA A 160 -0.20 4.54 -13.68
N ILE A 161 -1.00 5.22 -14.49
CA ILE A 161 -0.95 5.14 -15.96
C ILE A 161 0.33 5.78 -16.50
N GLU A 162 0.71 6.95 -15.99
CA GLU A 162 1.94 7.65 -16.38
C GLU A 162 3.18 6.82 -16.06
N LEU A 163 3.24 6.21 -14.88
CA LEU A 163 4.34 5.30 -14.52
C LEU A 163 4.38 4.05 -15.41
N PHE A 164 3.23 3.47 -15.72
CA PHE A 164 3.16 2.31 -16.57
C PHE A 164 3.63 2.61 -18.00
N SER A 165 3.29 3.77 -18.54
CA SER A 165 3.77 4.24 -19.85
C SER A 165 5.24 4.63 -19.80
N GLY A 166 5.70 5.30 -18.75
CA GLY A 166 7.10 5.65 -18.55
C GLY A 166 8.03 4.44 -18.50
N ASN A 167 7.58 3.34 -17.88
CA ASN A 167 8.33 2.07 -17.83
C ASN A 167 8.46 1.38 -19.19
N ARG A 168 7.66 1.76 -20.19
CA ARG A 168 7.74 1.24 -21.57
C ARG A 168 8.62 2.09 -22.49
N CYS A 169 8.91 3.33 -22.10
CA CYS A 169 9.82 4.18 -22.85
C CYS A 169 11.24 3.64 -22.64
N ASN A 170 11.86 3.12 -23.69
CA ASN A 170 13.31 2.92 -23.70
C ASN A 170 13.92 4.30 -23.45
N TYR A 171 14.69 4.43 -22.38
CA TYR A 171 15.47 5.64 -22.08
C TYR A 171 16.63 5.79 -23.09
N GLU A 172 16.33 5.86 -24.39
CA GLU A 172 17.28 6.30 -25.37
C GLU A 172 17.45 7.81 -25.21
N ASN A 173 18.50 8.17 -24.47
CA ASN A 173 19.17 9.47 -24.47
C ASN A 173 18.28 10.71 -24.68
N HIS A 174 17.33 10.95 -23.80
CA HIS A 174 16.78 12.27 -23.68
C HIS A 174 17.83 13.19 -23.01
N VAL A 175 18.65 13.82 -23.82
CA VAL A 175 19.41 14.99 -23.41
C VAL A 175 18.38 16.05 -23.05
N TYR A 176 18.17 16.27 -21.74
CA TYR A 176 17.38 17.40 -21.28
C TYR A 176 18.12 18.68 -21.66
N SER A 177 17.78 19.28 -22.81
CA SER A 177 18.12 20.69 -23.05
C SER A 177 17.22 21.51 -22.14
N MET A 178 17.79 22.03 -21.06
CA MET A 178 17.09 22.97 -20.19
C MET A 178 16.88 24.27 -21.00
N ASP A 179 15.65 24.45 -21.49
CA ASP A 179 15.23 25.73 -22.03
C ASP A 179 15.11 26.72 -20.87
N ASP A 180 16.07 27.66 -20.79
CA ASP A 180 16.14 28.68 -19.73
C ASP A 180 14.86 29.52 -19.59
N LYS A 181 14.07 29.67 -20.65
CA LYS A 181 12.76 30.34 -20.60
C LYS A 181 11.72 29.53 -19.85
N LYS A 182 11.58 28.26 -20.17
CA LYS A 182 10.64 27.34 -19.48
C LYS A 182 10.99 27.16 -18.00
N TRP A 183 12.29 27.22 -17.68
CA TRP A 183 12.75 27.12 -16.30
C TRP A 183 12.43 28.37 -15.48
N LYS A 184 12.60 29.57 -16.07
CA LYS A 184 12.21 30.86 -15.45
C LYS A 184 10.69 30.95 -15.24
N GLU A 185 9.88 30.53 -16.20
CA GLU A 185 8.42 30.52 -16.08
C GLU A 185 7.96 29.52 -14.99
N ARG A 186 8.56 28.33 -14.92
CA ARG A 186 8.31 27.35 -13.88
C ARG A 186 8.73 27.82 -12.50
N ARG A 187 9.87 28.47 -12.39
CA ARG A 187 10.35 29.09 -11.16
C ARG A 187 9.37 30.15 -10.65
N ASN A 188 8.92 31.05 -11.51
CA ASN A 188 7.93 32.09 -11.16
C ASN A 188 6.57 31.50 -10.74
N GLN A 189 6.21 30.31 -11.22
CA GLN A 189 5.02 29.59 -10.76
C GLN A 189 5.24 28.94 -9.39
N LEU A 190 6.42 28.39 -9.14
CA LEU A 190 6.78 27.77 -7.86
C LEU A 190 6.91 28.80 -6.72
N GLU A 191 7.38 30.01 -7.01
CA GLU A 191 7.47 31.11 -6.03
C GLU A 191 6.10 31.58 -5.52
N LYS A 192 5.01 31.23 -6.22
CA LYS A 192 3.62 31.52 -5.81
C LYS A 192 2.99 30.43 -4.94
N VAL A 193 3.64 29.27 -4.77
CA VAL A 193 3.11 28.19 -3.96
C VAL A 193 3.36 28.48 -2.48
N THR A 194 2.29 28.58 -1.72
CA THR A 194 2.38 28.82 -0.26
C THR A 194 2.56 27.51 0.51
N ILE A 195 3.10 27.61 1.74
CA ILE A 195 3.24 26.47 2.66
C ILE A 195 1.87 25.84 2.91
N GLU A 196 0.81 26.64 3.01
CA GLU A 196 -0.57 26.18 3.20
C GLU A 196 -1.04 25.29 2.05
N GLN A 197 -0.73 25.66 0.82
CA GLN A 197 -1.11 24.85 -0.36
C GLN A 197 -0.38 23.51 -0.38
N VAL A 198 0.91 23.52 -0.05
CA VAL A 198 1.72 22.28 0.02
C VAL A 198 1.21 21.38 1.16
N GLU A 199 1.00 21.95 2.35
CA GLU A 199 0.44 21.22 3.50
C GLU A 199 -0.93 20.61 3.17
N SER A 200 -1.85 21.40 2.62
CA SER A 200 -3.18 20.93 2.24
C SER A 200 -3.13 19.81 1.21
N ARG A 201 -2.21 19.88 0.26
CA ARG A 201 -2.00 18.81 -0.72
C ARG A 201 -1.48 17.54 -0.07
N ILE A 202 -0.47 17.64 0.79
CA ILE A 202 0.09 16.49 1.50
C ILE A 202 -0.98 15.84 2.39
N LEU A 203 -1.73 16.62 3.15
CA LEU A 203 -2.79 16.13 4.03
C LEU A 203 -3.94 15.48 3.26
N ARG A 204 -4.29 15.99 2.08
CA ARG A 204 -5.32 15.40 1.22
C ARG A 204 -4.96 13.99 0.75
N HIS A 205 -3.68 13.73 0.48
CA HIS A 205 -3.18 12.44 0.01
C HIS A 205 -2.77 11.50 1.16
N ALA A 206 -2.97 11.90 2.40
CA ALA A 206 -2.68 11.08 3.56
C ALA A 206 -3.64 9.89 3.65
N ILE A 207 -3.10 8.68 3.65
CA ILE A 207 -3.83 7.42 3.76
C ILE A 207 -3.74 6.97 5.22
N TRP A 208 -4.88 6.95 5.88
CA TRP A 208 -4.98 6.55 7.27
C TRP A 208 -5.47 5.10 7.38
N ASN A 209 -4.92 4.37 8.35
CA ASN A 209 -5.55 3.11 8.74
C ASN A 209 -6.92 3.39 9.38
N ARG A 210 -7.72 2.33 9.56
CA ARG A 210 -9.09 2.42 10.07
C ARG A 210 -9.18 3.07 11.43
N GLU A 211 -8.23 2.78 12.31
CA GLU A 211 -8.17 3.25 13.70
C GLU A 211 -7.53 4.62 13.83
N LYS A 212 -7.04 5.18 12.71
CA LYS A 212 -6.30 6.46 12.66
C LYS A 212 -5.05 6.48 13.56
N THR A 213 -4.44 5.32 13.76
CA THR A 213 -3.20 5.14 14.51
C THR A 213 -1.96 5.08 13.64
N GLN A 214 -2.14 4.96 12.31
CA GLN A 214 -1.08 4.97 11.30
C GLN A 214 -1.48 5.86 10.14
N VAL A 215 -0.48 6.50 9.52
CA VAL A 215 -0.64 7.35 8.35
C VAL A 215 0.49 7.11 7.36
N ASN A 216 0.17 7.00 6.07
CA ASN A 216 1.15 6.83 5.02
C ASN A 216 0.73 7.57 3.75
N TRP A 217 1.61 7.65 2.77
CA TRP A 217 1.38 8.23 1.44
C TRP A 217 1.89 7.29 0.36
N LEU A 218 1.31 7.39 -0.83
CA LEU A 218 1.85 6.72 -1.99
C LEU A 218 2.95 7.58 -2.63
N THR A 219 4.05 6.94 -2.97
CA THR A 219 5.19 7.55 -3.65
C THR A 219 5.70 6.66 -4.78
N THR A 220 6.42 7.25 -5.70
CA THR A 220 7.05 6.51 -6.79
C THR A 220 8.39 5.96 -6.33
N GLN A 221 8.60 4.67 -6.48
CA GLN A 221 9.84 3.98 -6.11
C GLN A 221 10.30 3.08 -7.26
N LEU A 222 11.61 2.92 -7.39
CA LEU A 222 12.20 1.95 -8.30
C LEU A 222 11.98 0.54 -7.72
N SER A 223 11.47 -0.38 -8.55
CA SER A 223 11.04 -1.70 -8.09
C SER A 223 12.09 -2.78 -8.20
N ASP A 224 13.13 -2.54 -8.98
CA ASP A 224 14.19 -3.50 -9.23
C ASP A 224 15.58 -2.89 -9.01
N GLN A 225 16.54 -3.76 -8.65
CA GLN A 225 17.95 -3.37 -8.50
C GLN A 225 18.56 -2.83 -9.80
N ASN A 226 17.97 -3.15 -10.95
CA ASN A 226 18.41 -2.66 -12.26
C ASN A 226 17.83 -1.28 -12.61
N GLY A 227 17.02 -0.69 -11.76
CA GLY A 227 16.49 0.67 -11.92
C GLY A 227 15.54 0.88 -13.11
N ALA A 228 15.00 -0.21 -13.66
CA ALA A 228 14.24 -0.14 -14.92
C ALA A 228 12.75 0.17 -14.74
N ASN A 229 12.17 -0.12 -13.58
CA ASN A 229 10.71 -0.01 -13.38
C ASN A 229 10.34 0.85 -12.18
N TRP A 230 9.54 1.87 -12.42
CA TRP A 230 8.91 2.68 -11.38
C TRP A 230 7.58 2.05 -10.95
N ARG A 231 7.30 2.06 -9.65
CA ARG A 231 6.02 1.62 -9.07
C ARG A 231 5.49 2.65 -8.10
N LEU A 232 4.18 2.69 -7.99
CA LEU A 232 3.50 3.45 -6.95
C LEU A 232 3.38 2.56 -5.71
N LEU A 233 4.09 2.91 -4.66
CA LEU A 233 4.18 2.13 -3.43
C LEU A 233 3.95 3.03 -2.20
N PRO A 234 3.52 2.47 -1.06
CA PRO A 234 3.55 3.20 0.20
C PRO A 234 4.97 3.67 0.53
N MET A 235 5.09 4.83 1.17
CA MET A 235 6.38 5.32 1.66
C MET A 235 7.00 4.30 2.62
N ASN A 236 8.31 4.09 2.49
CA ASN A 236 9.11 3.33 3.45
C ASN A 236 9.32 4.12 4.76
N HIS A 237 10.16 3.62 5.68
CA HIS A 237 10.42 4.29 6.96
C HIS A 237 11.64 5.21 6.94
N TYR A 238 12.36 5.33 5.82
CA TYR A 238 13.62 6.06 5.73
C TYR A 238 13.44 7.56 5.52
N LEU A 239 14.56 8.31 5.48
CA LEU A 239 14.56 9.76 5.39
C LEU A 239 14.18 10.28 4.01
N TYR A 240 14.83 9.77 2.96
CA TYR A 240 14.75 10.39 1.62
C TYR A 240 13.39 10.16 0.95
N SER A 241 12.89 8.94 0.96
CA SER A 241 11.63 8.59 0.28
C SER A 241 10.55 8.10 1.25
N GLY A 242 10.68 8.39 2.56
CA GLY A 242 9.86 7.73 3.55
C GLY A 242 9.35 8.59 4.71
N LEU A 243 8.77 7.87 5.69
CA LEU A 243 8.07 8.45 6.82
C LEU A 243 8.97 9.23 7.79
N ALA A 244 10.27 8.90 7.87
CA ALA A 244 11.20 9.67 8.69
C ALA A 244 11.38 11.10 8.17
N GLY A 245 11.40 11.30 6.85
CA GLY A 245 11.39 12.63 6.24
C GLY A 245 10.09 13.39 6.51
N MET A 246 8.96 12.68 6.41
CA MET A 246 7.65 13.25 6.74
C MET A 246 7.56 13.63 8.22
N LEU A 247 8.16 12.85 9.12
CA LEU A 247 8.20 13.16 10.54
C LEU A 247 8.93 14.49 10.81
N LEU A 248 10.05 14.76 10.12
CA LEU A 248 10.75 16.06 10.22
C LEU A 248 9.89 17.21 9.69
N LEU A 249 9.25 17.04 8.53
CA LEU A 249 8.37 18.04 7.95
C LEU A 249 7.23 18.40 8.92
N PHE A 250 6.55 17.38 9.44
CA PHE A 250 5.42 17.62 10.34
C PHE A 250 5.83 18.12 11.72
N TYR A 251 7.08 17.88 12.16
CA TYR A 251 7.66 18.55 13.31
C TYR A 251 7.73 20.08 13.10
N GLU A 252 8.26 20.53 11.96
CA GLU A 252 8.34 21.96 11.64
C GLU A 252 6.96 22.61 11.50
N LEU A 253 6.01 21.93 10.88
CA LEU A 253 4.62 22.41 10.76
C LEU A 253 3.91 22.48 12.14
N LYS A 254 4.18 21.54 13.03
CA LYS A 254 3.69 21.55 14.42
C LYS A 254 4.25 22.74 15.20
N THR A 255 5.56 23.01 15.08
CA THR A 255 6.19 24.18 15.74
C THR A 255 5.63 25.50 15.21
N ALA A 256 5.21 25.54 13.95
CA ALA A 256 4.47 26.65 13.34
C ALA A 256 2.99 26.73 13.80
N LYS A 257 2.59 25.95 14.82
CA LYS A 257 1.24 25.91 15.43
C LYS A 257 0.10 25.56 14.47
N ARG A 258 0.35 24.63 13.54
CA ARG A 258 -0.67 24.13 12.60
C ARG A 258 -1.40 22.91 13.19
N PRO A 259 -2.72 23.00 13.47
CA PRO A 259 -3.43 21.99 14.26
C PRO A 259 -3.47 20.60 13.59
N GLN A 260 -3.68 20.55 12.28
CA GLN A 260 -3.74 19.28 11.53
C GLN A 260 -2.36 18.59 11.48
N ALA A 261 -1.29 19.38 11.37
CA ALA A 261 0.08 18.87 11.37
C ALA A 261 0.45 18.23 12.71
N THR A 262 -0.05 18.76 13.83
CA THR A 262 0.19 18.19 15.17
C THR A 262 -0.30 16.74 15.25
N LYS A 263 -1.51 16.46 14.79
CA LYS A 263 -2.07 15.11 14.80
C LYS A 263 -1.25 14.14 13.94
N VAL A 264 -0.85 14.57 12.73
CA VAL A 264 -0.04 13.76 11.84
C VAL A 264 1.33 13.50 12.45
N TYR A 265 1.98 14.52 13.00
CA TYR A 265 3.26 14.38 13.70
C TYR A 265 3.19 13.36 14.84
N ASP A 266 2.20 13.47 15.73
CA ASP A 266 2.08 12.58 16.87
C ASP A 266 1.83 11.13 16.43
N THR A 267 1.05 10.93 15.36
CA THR A 267 0.82 9.61 14.76
C THR A 267 2.10 9.04 14.16
N LEU A 268 2.80 9.81 13.32
CA LEU A 268 4.06 9.39 12.70
C LEU A 268 5.14 9.08 13.75
N LYS A 269 5.23 9.91 14.80
CA LYS A 269 6.15 9.68 15.91
C LYS A 269 5.93 8.32 16.55
N ASN A 270 4.68 8.00 16.90
CA ASN A 270 4.34 6.71 17.52
C ASN A 270 4.59 5.54 16.58
N GLU A 271 4.27 5.68 15.30
CA GLU A 271 4.52 4.66 14.29
C GLU A 271 6.03 4.38 14.12
N MET A 272 6.83 5.43 14.02
CA MET A 272 8.28 5.31 13.89
C MET A 272 8.93 4.70 15.12
N PHE A 273 8.47 5.05 16.34
CA PHE A 273 8.94 4.41 17.56
C PHE A 273 8.59 2.92 17.58
N THR A 274 7.36 2.56 17.25
CA THR A 274 6.93 1.15 17.19
C THR A 274 7.75 0.36 16.17
N TYR A 275 8.04 0.95 15.01
CA TYR A 275 8.90 0.34 14.00
C TYR A 275 10.32 0.09 14.55
N THR A 276 10.90 1.09 15.21
CA THR A 276 12.24 1.01 15.76
C THR A 276 12.35 -0.03 16.90
N GLU A 277 11.36 -0.08 17.80
CA GLU A 277 11.31 -1.08 18.88
C GLU A 277 11.24 -2.51 18.32
N LYS A 278 10.38 -2.75 17.31
CA LYS A 278 10.30 -4.05 16.64
C LYS A 278 11.62 -4.41 15.95
N GLY A 279 12.28 -3.44 15.32
CA GLY A 279 13.57 -3.60 14.68
C GLY A 279 14.66 -4.01 15.69
N ILE A 280 14.72 -3.35 16.85
CA ILE A 280 15.70 -3.66 17.92
C ILE A 280 15.57 -5.11 18.40
N HIS A 281 14.37 -5.64 18.48
CA HIS A 281 14.12 -7.03 18.89
C HIS A 281 14.39 -8.06 17.78
N SER A 282 14.47 -7.65 16.52
CA SER A 282 14.70 -8.52 15.37
C SER A 282 16.12 -8.45 14.78
N PHE A 283 17.11 -8.08 15.57
CA PHE A 283 18.51 -7.86 15.16
C PHE A 283 19.16 -9.00 14.36
N LYS A 284 18.59 -10.18 14.32
CA LYS A 284 19.11 -11.33 13.56
C LYS A 284 18.96 -11.19 12.03
N ASP A 285 18.13 -10.26 11.55
CA ASP A 285 17.77 -10.10 10.13
C ASP A 285 18.17 -8.73 9.56
N LEU A 286 19.12 -8.02 10.17
CA LEU A 286 19.65 -6.76 9.63
C LEU A 286 20.33 -7.04 8.27
N ASP A 287 19.62 -6.71 7.21
CA ASP A 287 20.21 -6.62 5.88
C ASP A 287 21.24 -5.48 5.90
N SER A 288 22.53 -5.84 5.89
CA SER A 288 23.65 -4.91 5.92
C SER A 288 23.62 -3.88 4.77
N SER A 289 22.83 -4.14 3.72
CA SER A 289 22.63 -3.23 2.58
C SER A 289 21.79 -1.99 2.94
N LYS A 290 21.11 -1.97 4.11
CA LYS A 290 20.18 -0.91 4.51
C LYS A 290 20.70 -0.03 5.65
N THR A 291 21.99 0.19 5.76
CA THR A 291 22.59 1.03 6.82
C THR A 291 22.76 2.50 6.42
N GLY A 292 22.34 2.90 5.21
CA GLY A 292 22.57 4.23 4.65
C GLY A 292 21.93 5.37 5.45
N LEU A 293 22.56 6.57 5.36
CA LEU A 293 22.09 7.77 6.05
C LEU A 293 20.80 8.35 5.42
N TYR A 294 20.55 8.13 4.14
CA TYR A 294 19.37 8.64 3.43
C TYR A 294 18.31 7.56 3.21
N GLU A 295 18.73 6.36 2.84
CA GLU A 295 17.90 5.20 2.54
C GLU A 295 18.39 4.00 3.35
N GLY A 296 18.09 3.98 4.66
CA GLY A 296 18.48 2.90 5.57
C GLY A 296 18.29 3.28 7.02
N GLU A 297 18.61 2.36 7.92
CA GLU A 297 18.42 2.49 9.36
C GLU A 297 19.18 3.69 9.96
N GLY A 298 20.34 4.03 9.41
CA GLY A 298 21.09 5.22 9.81
C GLY A 298 20.31 6.52 9.62
N SER A 299 19.38 6.56 8.67
CA SER A 299 18.52 7.71 8.42
C SER A 299 17.51 7.96 9.55
N ILE A 300 17.00 6.89 10.16
CA ILE A 300 16.07 6.97 11.30
C ILE A 300 16.80 7.52 12.53
N VAL A 301 18.01 7.01 12.80
CA VAL A 301 18.86 7.53 13.89
C VAL A 301 19.15 9.01 13.70
N TYR A 302 19.50 9.42 12.48
CA TYR A 302 19.73 10.82 12.15
C TYR A 302 18.50 11.69 12.43
N VAL A 303 17.31 11.24 12.03
CA VAL A 303 16.05 11.98 12.26
C VAL A 303 15.78 12.12 13.77
N TYR A 304 15.98 11.07 14.56
CA TYR A 304 15.81 11.15 16.01
C TYR A 304 16.79 12.13 16.66
N LEU A 305 18.04 12.14 16.21
CA LEU A 305 19.04 13.12 16.68
C LEU A 305 18.64 14.55 16.31
N CYS A 306 18.11 14.78 15.10
CA CYS A 306 17.59 16.08 14.69
C CYS A 306 16.42 16.54 15.56
N LEU A 307 15.46 15.65 15.85
CA LEU A 307 14.33 15.94 16.72
C LEU A 307 14.77 16.22 18.16
N TYR A 308 15.67 15.42 18.70
CA TYR A 308 16.24 15.65 20.05
C TYR A 308 16.92 17.01 20.17
N LYS A 309 17.80 17.35 19.21
CA LYS A 309 18.50 18.63 19.20
C LYS A 309 17.56 19.85 19.09
N ARG A 310 16.40 19.69 18.48
CA ARG A 310 15.41 20.77 18.29
C ARG A 310 14.41 20.87 19.45
N SER A 311 14.30 19.80 20.25
CA SER A 311 13.40 19.77 21.42
C SER A 311 14.05 20.32 22.70
N ASN A 312 15.38 20.40 22.72
CA ASN A 312 16.20 20.98 23.78
C ASN A 312 16.79 22.32 23.35
#